data_20f7a9c43cc75ee3504606573a91df25
#
_entry.id   20f7a9c43cc75ee3504606573a91df25
#
_cell.length_a   1.000
_cell.length_b   1.000
_cell.length_c   1.000
_cell.angle_alpha   90.00
_cell.angle_beta   90.00
_cell.angle_gamma   90.00
#
_symmetry.space_group_name_H-M   'P 1'
#
loop_
_entity.id
_entity.type
_entity.pdbx_description
1 polymer ?
#
loop_
_entity_poly.entity_id
_entity_poly.type
_entity_poly.pdbx_seq_one_letter_code
_entity_poly.pdbx_strand_id
1 'polypeptide(L)'
;LKSEDSKPLSIIGLYVISPAVMIEAFQIDYTPEILQGLQLSLLMAVFLHIILIIIGSLLKRLLNLDPIEHATSIYSNSGNLIIPIVMSLFGKEWVIYASCFIVVQTFLFWTHCRLIIVGKGNLSLKTIAKNINIWSILVGAFLFAFQIKLPNIINGTLSSIGLFIGPNAMLVAGMLIAAIPLKSIVSSKRIYLVTLLRLLVI
;
A
#
# COMPACT_ATOMS: atom_id res chain seq x y z
N LEU A 1 20.46 -10.00 -12.59
CA LEU A 1 19.66 -10.00 -11.37
C LEU A 1 18.71 -11.20 -11.40
N LYS A 2 18.73 -12.02 -10.36
CA LYS A 2 17.84 -13.18 -10.21
C LYS A 2 16.61 -12.78 -9.38
N SER A 3 15.51 -13.55 -9.46
CA SER A 3 14.31 -13.30 -8.63
C SER A 3 14.60 -13.34 -7.13
N GLU A 4 15.57 -14.16 -6.72
CA GLU A 4 16.02 -14.24 -5.32
C GLU A 4 16.61 -12.92 -4.81
N ASP A 5 17.22 -12.12 -5.69
CA ASP A 5 17.78 -10.81 -5.36
C ASP A 5 16.70 -9.75 -5.09
N SER A 6 15.42 -10.02 -5.43
CA SER A 6 14.29 -9.13 -5.14
C SER A 6 13.96 -9.08 -3.65
N LYS A 7 14.26 -10.15 -2.89
CA LYS A 7 13.93 -10.23 -1.46
C LYS A 7 14.64 -9.16 -0.61
N PRO A 8 15.97 -8.96 -0.72
CA PRO A 8 16.65 -7.87 -0.01
C PRO A 8 16.07 -6.50 -0.35
N LEU A 9 15.80 -6.22 -1.64
CA LEU A 9 15.20 -4.95 -2.08
C LEU A 9 13.80 -4.76 -1.51
N SER A 10 12.99 -5.83 -1.49
CA SER A 10 11.66 -5.80 -0.86
C SER A 10 11.74 -5.50 0.64
N ILE A 11 12.72 -6.06 1.34
CA ILE A 11 12.96 -5.81 2.77
C ILE A 11 13.36 -4.34 2.99
N ILE A 12 14.29 -3.80 2.20
CA ILE A 12 14.69 -2.39 2.26
C ILE A 12 13.48 -1.49 1.99
N GLY A 13 12.71 -1.79 0.94
CA GLY A 13 11.49 -1.06 0.61
C GLY A 13 10.49 -1.02 1.76
N LEU A 14 10.23 -2.18 2.39
CA LEU A 14 9.22 -2.32 3.44
C LEU A 14 9.68 -1.75 4.79
N TYR A 15 10.95 -1.96 5.17
CA TYR A 15 11.43 -1.65 6.52
C TYR A 15 12.22 -0.34 6.64
N VAL A 16 12.64 0.25 5.52
CA VAL A 16 13.44 1.49 5.50
C VAL A 16 12.74 2.57 4.69
N ILE A 17 12.47 2.33 3.41
CA ILE A 17 11.98 3.37 2.50
C ILE A 17 10.54 3.75 2.83
N SER A 18 9.64 2.79 2.94
CA SER A 18 8.22 3.05 3.23
C SER A 18 8.01 3.75 4.58
N PRO A 19 8.65 3.33 5.70
CA PRO A 19 8.61 4.06 6.96
C PRO A 19 9.10 5.50 6.85
N ALA A 20 10.18 5.75 6.11
CA ALA A 20 10.72 7.10 5.93
C ALA A 20 9.70 8.01 5.24
N VAL A 21 9.08 7.54 4.15
CA VAL A 21 8.04 8.29 3.42
C VAL A 21 6.83 8.56 4.31
N MET A 22 6.41 7.56 5.10
CA MET A 22 5.23 7.70 5.98
C MET A 22 5.48 8.77 7.06
N ILE A 23 6.62 8.76 7.73
CA ILE A 23 6.95 9.78 8.75
C ILE A 23 7.07 11.16 8.11
N GLU A 24 7.75 11.25 6.96
CA GLU A 24 7.96 12.50 6.25
C GLU A 24 6.65 13.14 5.77
N ALA A 25 5.70 12.35 5.29
CA ALA A 25 4.40 12.83 4.82
C ALA A 25 3.64 13.65 5.88
N PHE A 26 3.89 13.39 7.16
CA PHE A 26 3.28 14.11 8.27
C PHE A 26 4.08 15.35 8.73
N GLN A 27 5.23 15.68 8.10
CA GLN A 27 6.05 16.85 8.44
C GLN A 27 5.55 18.12 7.73
N ILE A 28 4.24 18.33 7.72
CA ILE A 28 3.56 19.52 7.21
C ILE A 28 2.99 20.36 8.36
N ASP A 29 2.62 21.60 8.08
CA ASP A 29 2.01 22.46 9.06
C ASP A 29 0.55 22.05 9.27
N TYR A 30 0.11 22.13 10.53
CA TYR A 30 -1.29 21.90 10.86
C TYR A 30 -2.12 23.09 10.41
N THR A 31 -3.18 22.81 9.65
CA THR A 31 -4.26 23.74 9.39
C THR A 31 -5.60 23.02 9.56
N PRO A 32 -6.70 23.76 9.88
CA PRO A 32 -8.04 23.17 9.95
C PRO A 32 -8.43 22.43 8.65
N GLU A 33 -8.02 22.98 7.50
CA GLU A 33 -8.30 22.40 6.18
C GLU A 33 -7.61 21.05 6.02
N ILE A 34 -6.35 20.94 6.45
CA ILE A 34 -5.60 19.66 6.42
C ILE A 34 -6.25 18.64 7.33
N LEU A 35 -6.69 19.03 8.52
CA LEU A 35 -7.40 18.12 9.42
C LEU A 35 -8.72 17.61 8.83
N GLN A 36 -9.52 18.53 8.26
CA GLN A 36 -10.76 18.14 7.56
C GLN A 36 -10.47 17.23 6.37
N GLY A 37 -9.44 17.53 5.58
CA GLY A 37 -8.98 16.69 4.48
C GLY A 37 -8.56 15.29 4.94
N LEU A 38 -7.86 15.16 6.06
CA LEU A 38 -7.48 13.87 6.65
C LEU A 38 -8.70 13.07 7.11
N GLN A 39 -9.66 13.73 7.81
CA GLN A 39 -10.89 13.08 8.24
C GLN A 39 -11.70 12.57 7.04
N LEU A 40 -11.86 13.41 6.01
CA LEU A 40 -12.54 13.03 4.78
C LEU A 40 -11.80 11.89 4.06
N SER A 41 -10.47 11.97 3.93
CA SER A 41 -9.65 10.93 3.28
C SER A 41 -9.77 9.59 4.01
N LEU A 42 -9.77 9.60 5.35
CA LEU A 42 -9.94 8.38 6.14
C LEU A 42 -11.33 7.78 5.94
N LEU A 43 -12.36 8.62 5.96
CA LEU A 43 -13.75 8.20 5.76
C LEU A 43 -13.95 7.62 4.35
N MET A 44 -13.42 8.29 3.34
CA MET A 44 -13.46 7.82 1.95
C MET A 44 -12.63 6.55 1.76
N ALA A 45 -11.49 6.40 2.43
CA ALA A 45 -10.71 5.17 2.39
C ALA A 45 -11.50 3.98 2.93
N VAL A 46 -12.18 4.13 4.07
CA VAL A 46 -13.06 3.08 4.62
C VAL A 46 -14.21 2.77 3.67
N PHE A 47 -14.90 3.79 3.18
CA PHE A 47 -16.03 3.64 2.25
C PHE A 47 -15.61 2.90 0.96
N LEU A 48 -14.51 3.30 0.34
CA LEU A 48 -13.97 2.64 -0.85
C LEU A 48 -13.62 1.17 -0.58
N HIS A 49 -12.99 0.85 0.55
CA HIS A 49 -12.68 -0.55 0.86
C HIS A 49 -13.94 -1.40 1.10
N ILE A 50 -14.99 -0.83 1.69
CA ILE A 50 -16.28 -1.53 1.81
C ILE A 50 -16.83 -1.86 0.42
N ILE A 51 -16.84 -0.90 -0.50
CA ILE A 51 -17.28 -1.11 -1.89
C ILE A 51 -16.42 -2.18 -2.57
N LEU A 52 -15.09 -2.09 -2.46
CA LEU A 52 -14.17 -3.05 -3.06
C LEU A 52 -14.40 -4.48 -2.52
N ILE A 53 -14.66 -4.61 -1.22
CA ILE A 53 -14.98 -5.91 -0.60
C ILE A 53 -16.30 -6.46 -1.10
N ILE A 54 -17.33 -5.62 -1.23
CA ILE A 54 -18.64 -6.03 -1.75
C ILE A 54 -18.51 -6.48 -3.21
N ILE A 55 -17.92 -5.65 -4.06
CA ILE A 55 -17.72 -5.96 -5.49
C ILE A 55 -16.86 -7.22 -5.65
N GLY A 56 -15.71 -7.29 -4.97
CA GLY A 56 -14.82 -8.45 -5.03
C GLY A 56 -15.49 -9.73 -4.56
N SER A 57 -16.33 -9.67 -3.52
CA SER A 57 -17.10 -10.82 -3.03
C SER A 57 -18.19 -11.25 -4.02
N LEU A 58 -18.81 -10.29 -4.70
CA LEU A 58 -19.78 -10.57 -5.77
C LEU A 58 -19.09 -11.24 -6.96
N LEU A 59 -17.97 -10.69 -7.42
CA LEU A 59 -17.18 -11.24 -8.53
C LEU A 59 -16.65 -12.64 -8.20
N LYS A 60 -16.23 -12.89 -6.96
CA LYS A 60 -15.85 -14.23 -6.51
C LYS A 60 -16.97 -15.24 -6.73
N ARG A 61 -18.21 -14.89 -6.38
CA ARG A 61 -19.38 -15.78 -6.55
C ARG A 61 -19.74 -15.99 -8.02
N LEU A 62 -19.73 -14.92 -8.81
CA LEU A 62 -20.12 -14.96 -10.23
C LEU A 62 -19.10 -15.68 -11.10
N LEU A 63 -17.81 -15.51 -10.85
CA LEU A 63 -16.71 -16.00 -11.69
C LEU A 63 -15.93 -17.15 -11.05
N ASN A 64 -16.36 -17.60 -9.88
CA ASN A 64 -15.72 -18.66 -9.11
C ASN A 64 -14.20 -18.41 -8.94
N LEU A 65 -13.86 -17.20 -8.46
CA LEU A 65 -12.48 -16.79 -8.26
C LEU A 65 -11.83 -17.60 -7.13
N ASP A 66 -10.58 -18.01 -7.35
CA ASP A 66 -9.79 -18.62 -6.29
C ASP A 66 -9.42 -17.59 -5.18
N PRO A 67 -8.90 -18.01 -4.02
CA PRO A 67 -8.57 -17.09 -2.93
C PRO A 67 -7.58 -15.99 -3.32
N ILE A 68 -6.60 -16.28 -4.19
CA ILE A 68 -5.60 -15.31 -4.63
C ILE A 68 -6.23 -14.30 -5.61
N GLU A 69 -6.99 -14.78 -6.59
CA GLU A 69 -7.74 -13.95 -7.54
C GLU A 69 -8.73 -13.03 -6.82
N HIS A 70 -9.43 -13.55 -5.81
CA HIS A 70 -10.34 -12.78 -4.99
C HIS A 70 -9.59 -11.69 -4.18
N ALA A 71 -8.49 -12.06 -3.53
CA ALA A 71 -7.68 -11.10 -2.78
C ALA A 71 -7.11 -10.00 -3.69
N THR A 72 -6.58 -10.37 -4.86
CA THR A 72 -6.02 -9.41 -5.82
C THR A 72 -7.07 -8.53 -6.49
N SER A 73 -8.33 -8.95 -6.57
CA SER A 73 -9.42 -8.10 -7.03
C SER A 73 -9.77 -6.99 -6.04
N ILE A 74 -9.57 -7.19 -4.74
CA ILE A 74 -9.88 -6.20 -3.69
C ILE A 74 -8.66 -5.32 -3.36
N TYR A 75 -7.49 -5.95 -3.16
CA TYR A 75 -6.31 -5.30 -2.62
C TYR A 75 -5.29 -4.95 -3.70
N SER A 76 -4.76 -3.73 -3.65
CA SER A 76 -3.73 -3.23 -4.56
C SER A 76 -2.38 -3.07 -3.85
N ASN A 77 -1.33 -2.88 -4.62
CA ASN A 77 -0.02 -2.52 -4.09
C ASN A 77 0.06 -1.00 -3.87
N SER A 78 -0.80 -0.49 -2.97
CA SER A 78 -0.96 0.95 -2.76
C SER A 78 0.29 1.60 -2.18
N GLY A 79 0.97 0.97 -1.24
CA GLY A 79 2.15 1.55 -0.60
C GLY A 79 3.29 1.82 -1.58
N ASN A 80 3.55 0.91 -2.51
CA ASN A 80 4.68 1.05 -3.44
C ASN A 80 4.32 1.77 -4.74
N LEU A 81 3.03 1.83 -5.11
CA LEU A 81 2.62 2.39 -6.39
C LEU A 81 1.92 3.74 -6.23
N ILE A 82 0.99 3.87 -5.27
CA ILE A 82 0.20 5.09 -5.11
C ILE A 82 1.07 6.26 -4.65
N ILE A 83 1.99 6.03 -3.70
CA ILE A 83 2.85 7.11 -3.19
C ILE A 83 3.66 7.79 -4.31
N PRO A 84 4.43 7.05 -5.14
CA PRO A 84 5.15 7.67 -6.26
C PRO A 84 4.23 8.41 -7.24
N ILE A 85 3.05 7.87 -7.52
CA ILE A 85 2.07 8.49 -8.42
C ILE A 85 1.55 9.81 -7.81
N VAL A 86 1.12 9.78 -6.54
CA VAL A 86 0.63 10.97 -5.84
C VAL A 86 1.71 12.04 -5.79
N MET A 87 2.94 11.67 -5.42
CA MET A 87 4.06 12.62 -5.39
C MET A 87 4.34 13.24 -6.75
N SER A 88 4.25 12.45 -7.83
CA SER A 88 4.54 12.92 -9.19
C SER A 88 3.42 13.80 -9.77
N LEU A 89 2.15 13.50 -9.49
CA LEU A 89 1.01 14.18 -10.09
C LEU A 89 0.52 15.36 -9.26
N PHE A 90 0.54 15.25 -7.95
CA PHE A 90 -0.08 16.22 -7.04
C PHE A 90 0.92 16.95 -6.15
N GLY A 91 2.09 16.38 -5.96
CA GLY A 91 3.08 16.90 -5.04
C GLY A 91 3.16 16.09 -3.74
N LYS A 92 4.23 16.36 -2.99
CA LYS A 92 4.58 15.62 -1.78
C LYS A 92 3.58 15.85 -0.63
N GLU A 93 3.00 17.04 -0.57
CA GLU A 93 1.99 17.45 0.43
C GLU A 93 0.71 16.61 0.36
N TRP A 94 0.41 15.99 -0.78
CA TRP A 94 -0.77 15.13 -0.94
C TRP A 94 -0.57 13.71 -0.42
N VAL A 95 0.67 13.31 -0.13
CA VAL A 95 0.96 11.96 0.40
C VAL A 95 0.32 11.73 1.75
N ILE A 96 0.11 12.76 2.55
CA ILE A 96 -0.56 12.65 3.86
C ILE A 96 -2.00 12.12 3.71
N TYR A 97 -2.72 12.52 2.68
CA TYR A 97 -4.07 12.02 2.41
C TYR A 97 -4.04 10.58 1.88
N ALA A 98 -3.08 10.27 1.03
CA ALA A 98 -2.85 8.90 0.54
C ALA A 98 -2.49 7.94 1.69
N SER A 99 -1.82 8.42 2.75
CA SER A 99 -1.48 7.62 3.92
C SER A 99 -2.72 7.07 4.62
N CYS A 100 -3.82 7.80 4.65
CA CYS A 100 -5.10 7.33 5.22
C CYS A 100 -5.61 6.07 4.50
N PHE A 101 -5.54 6.06 3.17
CA PHE A 101 -5.89 4.87 2.38
C PHE A 101 -4.97 3.69 2.70
N ILE A 102 -3.67 3.94 2.79
CA ILE A 102 -2.66 2.91 3.09
C ILE A 102 -2.86 2.32 4.48
N VAL A 103 -3.22 3.13 5.49
CA VAL A 103 -3.55 2.64 6.85
C VAL A 103 -4.70 1.67 6.79
N VAL A 104 -5.83 2.08 6.20
CA VAL A 104 -7.04 1.26 6.12
C VAL A 104 -6.75 -0.03 5.35
N GLN A 105 -6.09 0.10 4.19
CA GLN A 105 -5.72 -1.07 3.39
C GLN A 105 -4.76 -2.01 4.13
N THR A 106 -3.76 -1.49 4.83
CA THR A 106 -2.81 -2.31 5.59
C THR A 106 -3.52 -3.09 6.69
N PHE A 107 -4.42 -2.43 7.42
CA PHE A 107 -5.24 -3.10 8.43
C PHE A 107 -6.08 -4.23 7.83
N LEU A 108 -6.80 -3.94 6.75
CA LEU A 108 -7.64 -4.93 6.05
C LEU A 108 -6.80 -6.03 5.40
N PHE A 109 -5.61 -5.73 4.91
CA PHE A 109 -4.71 -6.72 4.32
C PHE A 109 -4.28 -7.76 5.35
N TRP A 110 -3.93 -7.34 6.56
CA TRP A 110 -3.53 -8.25 7.64
C TRP A 110 -4.70 -8.94 8.36
N THR A 111 -5.91 -8.47 8.15
CA THR A 111 -7.14 -9.08 8.69
C THR A 111 -7.91 -9.82 7.61
N HIS A 112 -8.68 -9.13 6.80
CA HIS A 112 -9.60 -9.69 5.82
C HIS A 112 -8.88 -10.43 4.67
N CYS A 113 -7.85 -9.83 4.05
CA CYS A 113 -7.10 -10.46 2.97
C CYS A 113 -6.43 -11.77 3.44
N ARG A 114 -5.83 -11.74 4.62
CA ARG A 114 -5.24 -12.93 5.22
C ARG A 114 -6.27 -14.04 5.47
N LEU A 115 -7.49 -13.69 5.91
CA LEU A 115 -8.59 -14.65 6.04
C LEU A 115 -9.01 -15.28 4.70
N ILE A 116 -8.97 -14.51 3.63
CA ILE A 116 -9.28 -15.01 2.27
C ILE A 116 -8.23 -16.04 1.84
N ILE A 117 -6.94 -15.75 2.04
CA ILE A 117 -5.83 -16.55 1.50
C ILE A 117 -5.55 -17.78 2.38
N VAL A 118 -5.47 -17.60 3.69
CA VAL A 118 -4.99 -18.64 4.63
C VAL A 118 -6.15 -19.38 5.32
N GLY A 119 -7.37 -18.83 5.25
CA GLY A 119 -8.55 -19.38 5.91
C GLY A 119 -8.70 -18.99 7.40
N LYS A 120 -9.82 -19.42 7.97
CA LYS A 120 -10.16 -19.14 9.38
C LYS A 120 -9.19 -19.88 10.32
N GLY A 121 -8.59 -19.16 11.26
CA GLY A 121 -7.72 -19.74 12.29
C GLY A 121 -6.37 -19.05 12.48
N ASN A 122 -5.96 -18.19 11.55
CA ASN A 122 -4.62 -17.57 11.56
C ASN A 122 -4.63 -16.03 11.72
N LEU A 123 -5.69 -15.46 12.29
CA LEU A 123 -5.70 -14.03 12.62
C LEU A 123 -4.77 -13.79 13.82
N SER A 124 -3.69 -13.08 13.59
CA SER A 124 -2.80 -12.64 14.64
C SER A 124 -2.77 -11.11 14.71
N LEU A 125 -3.51 -10.53 15.66
CA LEU A 125 -3.41 -9.11 16.01
C LEU A 125 -1.96 -8.70 16.31
N LYS A 126 -1.17 -9.65 16.84
CA LYS A 126 0.26 -9.47 17.07
C LYS A 126 1.04 -9.19 15.78
N THR A 127 0.63 -9.73 14.65
CA THR A 127 1.26 -9.46 13.34
C THR A 127 0.94 -8.05 12.85
N ILE A 128 -0.29 -7.57 13.07
CA ILE A 128 -0.69 -6.19 12.77
C ILE A 128 0.09 -5.21 13.64
N ALA A 129 0.13 -5.47 14.95
CA ALA A 129 0.87 -4.65 15.91
C ALA A 129 2.38 -4.60 15.67
N LYS A 130 2.95 -5.57 14.95
CA LYS A 130 4.37 -5.59 14.55
C LYS A 130 4.65 -4.94 13.20
N ASN A 131 3.62 -4.47 12.50
CA ASN A 131 3.81 -3.86 11.18
C ASN A 131 4.46 -2.48 11.32
N ILE A 132 5.68 -2.35 10.79
CA ILE A 132 6.47 -1.13 10.92
C ILE A 132 5.81 0.07 10.23
N ASN A 133 5.07 -0.13 9.15
CA ASN A 133 4.39 0.97 8.45
C ASN A 133 3.26 1.55 9.31
N ILE A 134 2.54 0.72 10.06
CA ILE A 134 1.53 1.20 11.02
C ILE A 134 2.18 2.07 12.08
N TRP A 135 3.31 1.61 12.65
CA TRP A 135 4.05 2.40 13.64
C TRP A 135 4.58 3.71 13.06
N SER A 136 5.08 3.68 11.83
CA SER A 136 5.57 4.89 11.15
C SER A 136 4.46 5.93 10.94
N ILE A 137 3.27 5.47 10.57
CA ILE A 137 2.10 6.34 10.43
C ILE A 137 1.67 6.89 11.80
N LEU A 138 1.64 6.05 12.85
CA LEU A 138 1.31 6.50 14.21
C LEU A 138 2.32 7.52 14.72
N VAL A 139 3.62 7.29 14.50
CA VAL A 139 4.68 8.25 14.84
C VAL A 139 4.51 9.54 14.04
N GLY A 140 4.30 9.45 12.73
CA GLY A 140 4.04 10.61 11.88
C GLY A 140 2.82 11.40 12.33
N ALA A 141 1.71 10.72 12.59
CA ALA A 141 0.47 11.34 13.08
C ALA A 141 0.65 12.00 14.46
N PHE A 142 1.43 11.38 15.35
CA PHE A 142 1.78 11.97 16.63
C PHE A 142 2.61 13.26 16.44
N LEU A 143 3.66 13.22 15.61
CA LEU A 143 4.48 14.41 15.30
C LEU A 143 3.63 15.53 14.70
N PHE A 144 2.71 15.20 13.79
CA PHE A 144 1.79 16.16 13.18
C PHE A 144 0.81 16.75 14.21
N ALA A 145 0.18 15.92 15.05
CA ALA A 145 -0.80 16.37 16.05
C ALA A 145 -0.19 17.32 17.08
N PHE A 146 1.05 17.08 17.48
CA PHE A 146 1.79 17.92 18.42
C PHE A 146 2.66 19.00 17.76
N GLN A 147 2.59 19.10 16.41
CA GLN A 147 3.40 20.03 15.60
C GLN A 147 4.91 19.96 15.89
N ILE A 148 5.38 18.75 16.18
CA ILE A 148 6.81 18.49 16.41
C ILE A 148 7.50 18.39 15.04
N LYS A 149 8.28 19.41 14.69
CA LYS A 149 9.09 19.42 13.48
C LYS A 149 10.41 18.70 13.70
N LEU A 150 10.70 17.76 12.81
CA LEU A 150 12.00 17.10 12.83
C LEU A 150 13.12 18.06 12.40
N PRO A 151 14.33 17.95 12.99
CA PRO A 151 15.48 18.70 12.53
C PRO A 151 15.71 18.53 11.02
N ASN A 152 16.16 19.59 10.35
CA ASN A 152 16.35 19.60 8.89
C ASN A 152 17.22 18.44 8.38
N ILE A 153 18.23 18.02 9.15
CA ILE A 153 19.08 16.89 8.79
C ILE A 153 18.26 15.59 8.75
N ILE A 154 17.43 15.36 9.77
CA ILE A 154 16.59 14.14 9.84
C ILE A 154 15.55 14.17 8.73
N ASN A 155 14.83 15.30 8.58
CA ASN A 155 13.80 15.42 7.55
C ASN A 155 14.39 15.28 6.13
N GLY A 156 15.54 15.90 5.86
CA GLY A 156 16.26 15.76 4.59
C GLY A 156 16.74 14.33 4.32
N THR A 157 17.15 13.60 5.36
CA THR A 157 17.52 12.18 5.25
C THR A 157 16.29 11.33 4.92
N LEU A 158 15.17 11.52 5.62
CA LEU A 158 13.92 10.81 5.34
C LEU A 158 13.44 11.07 3.90
N SER A 159 13.53 12.34 3.46
CA SER A 159 13.20 12.74 2.10
C SER A 159 14.07 12.02 1.06
N SER A 160 15.38 12.04 1.27
CA SER A 160 16.33 11.39 0.36
C SER A 160 16.07 9.88 0.26
N ILE A 161 15.81 9.21 1.38
CA ILE A 161 15.44 7.79 1.41
C ILE A 161 14.10 7.58 0.69
N GLY A 162 13.13 8.47 0.90
CA GLY A 162 11.80 8.40 0.30
C GLY A 162 11.81 8.44 -1.23
N LEU A 163 12.73 9.17 -1.85
CA LEU A 163 12.87 9.21 -3.31
C LEU A 163 13.17 7.84 -3.94
N PHE A 164 13.72 6.90 -3.18
CA PHE A 164 13.97 5.55 -3.67
C PHE A 164 12.72 4.66 -3.74
N ILE A 165 11.55 5.07 -3.24
CA ILE A 165 10.36 4.20 -3.19
C ILE A 165 9.93 3.75 -4.58
N GLY A 166 9.86 4.66 -5.54
CA GLY A 166 9.51 4.36 -6.93
C GLY A 166 10.53 3.45 -7.62
N PRO A 167 11.81 3.85 -7.71
CA PRO A 167 12.85 3.02 -8.31
C PRO A 167 12.96 1.62 -7.69
N ASN A 168 12.90 1.52 -6.36
CA ASN A 168 12.96 0.23 -5.66
C ASN A 168 11.75 -0.66 -6.01
N ALA A 169 10.54 -0.09 -6.02
CA ALA A 169 9.32 -0.83 -6.38
C ALA A 169 9.38 -1.35 -7.82
N MET A 170 9.86 -0.55 -8.77
CA MET A 170 10.00 -0.94 -10.17
C MET A 170 11.07 -2.03 -10.37
N LEU A 171 12.19 -1.95 -9.66
CA LEU A 171 13.22 -3.00 -9.67
C LEU A 171 12.67 -4.32 -9.15
N VAL A 172 12.02 -4.31 -7.99
CA VAL A 172 11.42 -5.52 -7.40
C VAL A 172 10.38 -6.13 -8.34
N ALA A 173 9.47 -5.31 -8.89
CA ALA A 173 8.45 -5.78 -9.83
C ALA A 173 9.09 -6.38 -11.10
N GLY A 174 10.08 -5.70 -11.68
CA GLY A 174 10.79 -6.18 -12.86
C GLY A 174 11.50 -7.52 -12.63
N MET A 175 12.16 -7.68 -11.48
CA MET A 175 12.85 -8.94 -11.12
C MET A 175 11.86 -10.09 -10.92
N LEU A 176 10.70 -9.85 -10.30
CA LEU A 176 9.66 -10.86 -10.10
C LEU A 176 9.03 -11.28 -11.44
N ILE A 177 8.74 -10.31 -12.32
CA ILE A 177 8.18 -10.60 -13.65
C ILE A 177 9.17 -11.37 -14.51
N ALA A 178 10.45 -10.99 -14.50
CA ALA A 178 11.50 -11.64 -15.27
C ALA A 178 11.74 -13.11 -14.87
N ALA A 179 11.35 -13.50 -13.65
CA ALA A 179 11.45 -14.86 -13.17
C ALA A 179 10.37 -15.81 -13.74
N ILE A 180 9.30 -15.25 -14.31
CA ILE A 180 8.16 -16.01 -14.81
C ILE A 180 8.31 -16.17 -16.33
N PRO A 181 8.19 -17.41 -16.88
CA PRO A 181 8.22 -17.61 -18.33
C PRO A 181 7.08 -16.78 -18.99
N LEU A 182 7.45 -15.87 -19.89
CA LEU A 182 6.49 -14.99 -20.60
C LEU A 182 5.34 -15.79 -21.23
N LYS A 183 5.65 -16.98 -21.77
CA LYS A 183 4.64 -17.87 -22.36
C LYS A 183 3.55 -18.25 -21.37
N SER A 184 3.88 -18.47 -20.09
CA SER A 184 2.90 -18.84 -19.06
C SER A 184 1.98 -17.66 -18.69
N ILE A 185 2.52 -16.44 -18.71
CA ILE A 185 1.75 -15.21 -18.48
C ILE A 185 0.77 -15.00 -19.63
N VAL A 186 1.29 -15.03 -20.88
CA VAL A 186 0.49 -14.76 -22.09
C VAL A 186 -0.55 -15.84 -22.36
N SER A 187 -0.31 -17.11 -21.99
CA SER A 187 -1.25 -18.18 -22.22
C SER A 187 -2.37 -18.31 -21.17
N SER A 188 -2.24 -17.61 -20.04
CA SER A 188 -3.22 -17.74 -18.94
C SER A 188 -4.42 -16.81 -19.10
N LYS A 189 -5.54 -17.36 -19.56
CA LYS A 189 -6.81 -16.63 -19.68
C LYS A 189 -7.30 -16.04 -18.34
N ARG A 190 -6.96 -16.68 -17.22
CA ARG A 190 -7.34 -16.23 -15.87
C ARG A 190 -6.60 -14.94 -15.47
N ILE A 191 -5.34 -14.80 -15.83
CA ILE A 191 -4.58 -13.56 -15.60
C ILE A 191 -5.26 -12.38 -16.33
N TYR A 192 -5.63 -12.57 -17.59
CA TYR A 192 -6.32 -11.52 -18.36
C TYR A 192 -7.67 -11.18 -17.74
N LEU A 193 -8.45 -12.18 -17.32
CA LEU A 193 -9.73 -11.97 -16.67
C LEU A 193 -9.57 -11.10 -15.40
N VAL A 194 -8.67 -11.49 -14.48
CA VAL A 194 -8.47 -10.78 -13.22
C VAL A 194 -7.92 -9.37 -13.47
N THR A 195 -6.99 -9.22 -14.44
CA THR A 195 -6.46 -7.90 -14.82
C THR A 195 -7.56 -7.00 -15.39
N LEU A 196 -8.41 -7.53 -16.27
CA LEU A 196 -9.51 -6.79 -16.88
C LEU A 196 -10.56 -6.37 -15.84
N LEU A 197 -10.92 -7.26 -14.92
CA LEU A 197 -11.77 -6.93 -13.78
C LEU A 197 -11.18 -5.81 -12.94
N ARG A 198 -9.87 -5.88 -12.66
CA ARG A 198 -9.18 -4.89 -11.85
C ARG A 198 -9.10 -3.51 -12.51
N LEU A 199 -8.97 -3.45 -13.82
CA LEU A 199 -8.80 -2.19 -14.57
C LEU A 199 -10.12 -1.55 -15.00
N LEU A 200 -11.17 -2.35 -15.22
CA LEU A 200 -12.44 -1.87 -15.79
C LEU A 200 -13.62 -1.88 -14.82
N VAL A 201 -13.59 -2.71 -13.78
CA VAL A 201 -14.73 -2.90 -12.87
C VAL A 201 -14.41 -2.39 -11.47
N ILE A 202 -13.15 -2.50 -11.05
CA ILE A 202 -12.66 -2.12 -9.73
C ILE A 202 -11.59 -1.03 -9.84
#